data_109984d253a6d5d0c64ea0ec6c42c292
#
_entry.id   109984d253a6d5d0c64ea0ec6c42c292
#
_cell.length_a   1.000
_cell.length_b   1.000
_cell.length_c   1.000
_cell.angle_alpha   90.00
_cell.angle_beta   90.00
_cell.angle_gamma   90.00
#
_symmetry.space_group_name_H-M   'P 1'
#
loop_
_entity.id
_entity.type
_entity.pdbx_description
1 polymer ?
#
loop_
_entity_poly.entity_id
_entity_poly.type
_entity_poly.pdbx_seq_one_letter_code
_entity_poly.pdbx_strand_id
1 'polypeptide(L)'
;MFFDEVKIYVKGGDGGNGIVAFRREKFVPLGGPAGGNGGKGGDVYLVVDTHLNTLVTFRHKVHIKAERGAHGRGKNQAGKGGADVHVPVPPGTIVRHADTGEFLGDLTLPGQKLLVARGGRGGRGNAAFAGPTNQAPRVAEQGDPGEERWLALELKLIADVGIVGLPNAGKSTLLSVVSAARPKIADYPFTTLVPNLGVVALDPTTSFVVADLPGLIEGAHQGAGLGHQFLRHAERTRLLVHLLDGASQDPLADYDTINAELDLYSERLATRPQIVVLNKMDLPPAQALWPRLQAALVERGVRETMAISAVTRQGVDALMGRVASRLEALPRQALPVEVTETAAVLQPPPDEDAISVTHDKGANAWRVRGIRVERAAHRTNWQLDEAILRFHLFLENMGVIAALEEAGVEAGDTVFVGDVELTWEDWGEV
;
A
#
# COMPACT_ATOMS: atom_id res chain seq x y z
N MET A 1 -7.09 2.44 18.49
CA MET A 1 -7.00 1.16 17.80
C MET A 1 -5.92 1.29 16.73
N PHE A 2 -4.84 0.54 16.81
CA PHE A 2 -3.77 0.54 15.81
C PHE A 2 -4.30 -0.06 14.51
N PHE A 3 -4.05 0.61 13.41
CA PHE A 3 -4.30 0.09 12.08
C PHE A 3 -2.95 -0.08 11.38
N ASP A 4 -2.26 -1.16 11.75
CA ASP A 4 -0.99 -1.54 11.11
C ASP A 4 -1.26 -2.35 9.85
N GLU A 5 -2.45 -2.95 9.78
CA GLU A 5 -2.94 -3.70 8.65
C GLU A 5 -4.31 -3.20 8.23
N VAL A 6 -4.50 -3.02 6.95
CA VAL A 6 -5.78 -2.65 6.36
C VAL A 6 -5.95 -3.32 5.01
N LYS A 7 -7.17 -3.79 4.73
CA LYS A 7 -7.52 -4.27 3.39
C LYS A 7 -8.25 -3.16 2.64
N ILE A 8 -7.79 -2.88 1.42
CA ILE A 8 -8.42 -1.93 0.51
C ILE A 8 -8.73 -2.58 -0.82
N TYR A 9 -9.82 -2.17 -1.42
CA TYR A 9 -10.19 -2.53 -2.77
C TYR A 9 -9.75 -1.44 -3.72
N VAL A 10 -9.00 -1.81 -4.76
CA VAL A 10 -8.55 -0.89 -5.80
C VAL A 10 -9.10 -1.33 -7.15
N LYS A 11 -9.57 -0.38 -7.94
CA LYS A 11 -10.03 -0.62 -9.31
C LYS A 11 -9.50 0.49 -10.23
N GLY A 12 -8.79 0.09 -11.29
CA GLY A 12 -8.49 0.96 -12.42
C GLY A 12 -9.76 1.40 -13.12
N GLY A 13 -9.74 2.55 -13.76
CA GLY A 13 -10.86 3.03 -14.57
C GLY A 13 -11.10 2.10 -15.76
N ASP A 14 -12.35 1.85 -16.11
CA ASP A 14 -12.67 1.11 -17.34
C ASP A 14 -12.34 1.96 -18.57
N GLY A 15 -11.96 1.33 -19.67
CA GLY A 15 -11.78 2.00 -20.94
C GLY A 15 -13.10 2.52 -21.52
N GLY A 16 -13.03 3.60 -22.27
CA GLY A 16 -14.16 4.10 -23.04
C GLY A 16 -14.41 3.22 -24.29
N ASN A 17 -15.66 3.09 -24.73
CA ASN A 17 -15.98 2.35 -25.94
C ASN A 17 -15.62 3.15 -27.18
N GLY A 18 -15.18 2.47 -28.25
CA GLY A 18 -15.16 3.00 -29.58
C GLY A 18 -16.58 3.18 -30.15
N ILE A 19 -16.71 3.94 -31.20
CA ILE A 19 -18.00 4.20 -31.82
C ILE A 19 -17.98 3.89 -33.31
N VAL A 20 -19.14 3.46 -33.86
CA VAL A 20 -19.40 3.40 -35.29
C VAL A 20 -20.00 4.73 -35.70
N ALA A 21 -19.30 5.49 -36.53
CA ALA A 21 -19.80 6.74 -37.13
C ALA A 21 -19.30 6.87 -38.57
N PHE A 22 -20.07 7.53 -39.40
CA PHE A 22 -19.73 7.82 -40.78
C PHE A 22 -19.76 9.33 -41.01
N ARG A 23 -18.87 9.81 -41.87
CA ARG A 23 -18.87 11.20 -42.30
C ARG A 23 -20.09 11.47 -43.14
N ARG A 24 -20.87 12.49 -42.83
CA ARG A 24 -21.99 12.98 -43.61
C ARG A 24 -21.85 14.46 -43.84
N GLU A 25 -21.68 14.85 -45.10
CA GLU A 25 -21.58 16.26 -45.50
C GLU A 25 -22.51 16.50 -46.69
N LYS A 26 -22.86 17.77 -46.93
CA LYS A 26 -23.86 18.19 -47.91
C LYS A 26 -23.63 17.63 -49.33
N PHE A 27 -22.35 17.38 -49.70
CA PHE A 27 -22.00 16.86 -51.03
C PHE A 27 -21.25 15.51 -50.97
N VAL A 28 -21.22 14.86 -49.79
CA VAL A 28 -20.57 13.56 -49.60
C VAL A 28 -21.54 12.63 -48.82
N PRO A 29 -22.56 12.09 -49.52
CA PRO A 29 -23.60 11.27 -48.88
C PRO A 29 -23.05 9.95 -48.35
N LEU A 30 -22.01 9.38 -48.99
CA LEU A 30 -21.35 8.14 -48.60
C LEU A 30 -19.94 8.45 -48.10
N GLY A 31 -19.84 9.25 -47.06
CA GLY A 31 -18.54 9.54 -46.41
C GLY A 31 -17.98 8.31 -45.70
N GLY A 32 -16.63 8.20 -45.65
CA GLY A 32 -15.94 7.09 -45.01
C GLY A 32 -16.17 6.97 -43.49
N PRO A 33 -15.66 5.92 -42.87
CA PRO A 33 -15.74 5.72 -41.42
C PRO A 33 -15.08 6.85 -40.66
N ALA A 34 -15.74 7.35 -39.62
CA ALA A 34 -15.32 8.51 -38.85
C ALA A 34 -15.56 8.32 -37.33
N GLY A 35 -15.69 7.09 -36.87
CA GLY A 35 -15.84 6.78 -35.46
C GLY A 35 -14.51 6.83 -34.75
N GLY A 36 -14.43 7.62 -33.68
CA GLY A 36 -13.25 7.75 -32.83
C GLY A 36 -13.10 6.61 -31.82
N ASN A 37 -11.88 6.43 -31.34
CA ASN A 37 -11.54 5.46 -30.30
C ASN A 37 -12.02 5.95 -28.95
N GLY A 38 -12.31 5.03 -28.01
CA GLY A 38 -12.49 5.34 -26.60
C GLY A 38 -11.17 5.75 -25.93
N GLY A 39 -11.26 6.50 -24.84
CA GLY A 39 -10.13 6.87 -23.99
C GLY A 39 -9.70 5.73 -23.07
N LYS A 40 -8.42 5.66 -22.70
CA LYS A 40 -7.92 4.75 -21.65
C LYS A 40 -8.56 5.12 -20.29
N GLY A 41 -8.86 4.17 -19.43
CA GLY A 41 -9.18 4.40 -18.02
C GLY A 41 -7.97 4.86 -17.22
N GLY A 42 -8.20 5.56 -16.11
CA GLY A 42 -7.13 6.01 -15.21
C GLY A 42 -6.51 4.84 -14.44
N ASP A 43 -5.25 4.96 -14.11
CA ASP A 43 -4.51 4.00 -13.28
C ASP A 43 -4.63 4.37 -11.79
N VAL A 44 -4.40 3.38 -10.88
CA VAL A 44 -4.34 3.62 -9.44
C VAL A 44 -2.92 3.41 -8.95
N TYR A 45 -2.37 4.43 -8.30
CA TYR A 45 -1.03 4.42 -7.70
C TYR A 45 -1.11 4.61 -6.20
N LEU A 46 -0.32 3.85 -5.44
CA LEU A 46 0.04 4.19 -4.08
C LEU A 46 1.28 5.08 -4.12
N VAL A 47 1.28 6.17 -3.33
CA VAL A 47 2.37 7.16 -3.34
C VAL A 47 2.79 7.43 -1.91
N VAL A 48 4.10 7.36 -1.63
CA VAL A 48 4.62 7.64 -0.29
C VAL A 48 4.49 9.13 0.03
N ASP A 49 3.74 9.41 1.09
CA ASP A 49 3.63 10.74 1.70
C ASP A 49 4.25 10.70 3.10
N THR A 50 5.33 11.46 3.28
CA THR A 50 6.06 11.55 4.56
C THR A 50 5.30 12.27 5.66
N HIS A 51 4.20 12.94 5.36
CA HIS A 51 3.35 13.58 6.37
C HIS A 51 2.40 12.57 7.06
N LEU A 52 2.22 11.40 6.44
CA LEU A 52 1.40 10.33 7.00
C LEU A 52 2.24 9.39 7.86
N ASN A 53 1.71 9.01 9.03
CA ASN A 53 2.32 8.06 9.95
C ASN A 53 1.40 6.87 10.28
N THR A 54 0.20 6.83 9.73
CA THR A 54 -0.78 5.78 10.04
C THR A 54 -1.62 5.43 8.80
N LEU A 55 -2.17 4.20 8.77
CA LEU A 55 -3.13 3.76 7.76
C LEU A 55 -4.60 4.06 8.14
N VAL A 56 -4.85 4.87 9.19
CA VAL A 56 -6.20 5.16 9.71
C VAL A 56 -7.14 5.73 8.66
N THR A 57 -6.64 6.49 7.71
CA THR A 57 -7.42 7.08 6.61
C THR A 57 -8.18 6.01 5.82
N PHE A 58 -7.61 4.81 5.68
CA PHE A 58 -8.22 3.72 4.92
C PHE A 58 -9.37 3.01 5.66
N ARG A 59 -9.57 3.29 6.95
CA ARG A 59 -10.74 2.81 7.69
C ARG A 59 -12.07 3.29 7.09
N HIS A 60 -12.06 4.51 6.58
CA HIS A 60 -13.24 5.17 6.02
C HIS A 60 -13.26 5.14 4.50
N LYS A 61 -12.11 4.95 3.86
CA LYS A 61 -11.97 4.94 2.40
C LYS A 61 -11.38 3.60 1.93
N VAL A 62 -12.18 2.56 2.04
CA VAL A 62 -11.78 1.19 1.66
C VAL A 62 -11.78 0.99 0.14
N HIS A 63 -12.72 1.63 -0.59
CA HIS A 63 -12.86 1.47 -2.03
C HIS A 63 -12.25 2.65 -2.78
N ILE A 64 -11.28 2.35 -3.65
CA ILE A 64 -10.55 3.32 -4.45
C ILE A 64 -10.74 2.97 -5.91
N LYS A 65 -11.35 3.88 -6.69
CA LYS A 65 -11.60 3.68 -8.11
C LYS A 65 -11.06 4.86 -8.90
N ALA A 66 -10.38 4.57 -10.01
CA ALA A 66 -9.96 5.58 -10.96
C ALA A 66 -11.08 5.93 -11.95
N GLU A 67 -10.92 7.04 -12.64
CA GLU A 67 -11.90 7.56 -13.58
C GLU A 67 -11.95 6.70 -14.84
N ARG A 68 -13.17 6.46 -15.35
CA ARG A 68 -13.38 5.79 -16.62
C ARG A 68 -12.92 6.65 -17.80
N GLY A 69 -12.37 6.03 -18.84
CA GLY A 69 -12.13 6.68 -20.12
C GLY A 69 -13.43 7.08 -20.82
N ALA A 70 -13.46 8.25 -21.43
CA ALA A 70 -14.62 8.72 -22.18
C ALA A 70 -14.80 7.88 -23.47
N HIS A 71 -16.06 7.71 -23.90
CA HIS A 71 -16.36 7.04 -25.17
C HIS A 71 -15.85 7.87 -26.37
N GLY A 72 -15.49 7.20 -27.45
CA GLY A 72 -15.21 7.83 -28.74
C GLY A 72 -16.40 8.61 -29.28
N ARG A 73 -16.13 9.57 -30.13
CA ARG A 73 -17.15 10.41 -30.76
C ARG A 73 -16.99 10.38 -32.28
N GLY A 74 -18.03 10.82 -32.98
CA GLY A 74 -17.96 11.00 -34.42
C GLY A 74 -16.87 11.99 -34.83
N LYS A 75 -16.58 12.11 -36.14
CA LYS A 75 -15.54 12.96 -36.71
C LYS A 75 -14.14 12.62 -36.22
N ASN A 76 -13.85 11.33 -36.03
CA ASN A 76 -12.58 10.80 -35.56
C ASN A 76 -12.11 11.36 -34.18
N GLN A 77 -13.04 11.83 -33.36
CA GLN A 77 -12.69 12.37 -32.04
C GLN A 77 -12.52 11.20 -31.05
N ALA A 78 -11.28 11.02 -30.59
CA ALA A 78 -10.98 10.08 -29.51
C ALA A 78 -11.58 10.55 -28.17
N GLY A 79 -12.02 9.61 -27.34
CA GLY A 79 -12.43 9.86 -25.97
C GLY A 79 -11.24 10.34 -25.12
N LYS A 80 -11.50 11.23 -24.19
CA LYS A 80 -10.50 11.66 -23.18
C LYS A 80 -10.15 10.49 -22.28
N GLY A 81 -8.86 10.34 -21.93
CA GLY A 81 -8.42 9.39 -20.89
C GLY A 81 -8.98 9.76 -19.52
N GLY A 82 -9.29 8.76 -18.72
CA GLY A 82 -9.64 8.94 -17.31
C GLY A 82 -8.43 9.44 -16.51
N ALA A 83 -8.69 10.16 -15.44
CA ALA A 83 -7.64 10.65 -14.55
C ALA A 83 -7.11 9.51 -13.67
N ASP A 84 -5.79 9.49 -13.48
CA ASP A 84 -5.13 8.60 -12.53
C ASP A 84 -5.44 9.00 -11.09
N VAL A 85 -5.50 8.01 -10.20
CA VAL A 85 -5.69 8.22 -8.77
C VAL A 85 -4.39 7.94 -8.03
N HIS A 86 -3.91 8.96 -7.31
CA HIS A 86 -2.75 8.85 -6.44
C HIS A 86 -3.23 8.77 -4.98
N VAL A 87 -2.94 7.65 -4.34
CA VAL A 87 -3.36 7.35 -2.96
C VAL A 87 -2.16 7.51 -2.05
N PRO A 88 -2.17 8.50 -1.15
CA PRO A 88 -1.06 8.69 -0.24
C PRO A 88 -1.03 7.61 0.83
N VAL A 89 0.17 7.04 1.06
CA VAL A 89 0.46 6.05 2.09
C VAL A 89 1.70 6.46 2.89
N PRO A 90 1.80 6.09 4.19
CA PRO A 90 2.98 6.37 4.98
C PRO A 90 4.20 5.59 4.48
N PRO A 91 5.43 6.10 4.70
CA PRO A 91 6.65 5.36 4.41
C PRO A 91 6.74 4.09 5.26
N GLY A 92 7.26 3.00 4.68
CA GLY A 92 7.32 1.69 5.32
C GLY A 92 6.05 0.85 5.13
N THR A 93 5.19 1.24 4.18
CA THR A 93 4.01 0.45 3.84
C THR A 93 4.39 -0.71 2.91
N ILE A 94 4.16 -1.93 3.38
CA ILE A 94 4.22 -3.15 2.56
C ILE A 94 2.88 -3.35 1.89
N VAL A 95 2.91 -3.69 0.62
CA VAL A 95 1.72 -3.96 -0.19
C VAL A 95 1.72 -5.41 -0.63
N ARG A 96 0.66 -6.13 -0.30
CA ARG A 96 0.43 -7.52 -0.73
C ARG A 96 -0.93 -7.66 -1.39
N HIS A 97 -1.06 -8.68 -2.24
CA HIS A 97 -2.37 -9.10 -2.72
C HIS A 97 -3.12 -9.77 -1.55
N ALA A 98 -4.36 -9.35 -1.28
CA ALA A 98 -5.07 -9.78 -0.07
C ALA A 98 -5.48 -11.26 -0.08
N ASP A 99 -5.71 -11.84 -1.27
CA ASP A 99 -6.19 -13.21 -1.42
C ASP A 99 -5.03 -14.21 -1.59
N THR A 100 -3.98 -13.83 -2.33
CA THR A 100 -2.84 -14.71 -2.63
C THR A 100 -1.68 -14.52 -1.67
N GLY A 101 -1.62 -13.39 -0.94
CA GLY A 101 -0.48 -13.01 -0.10
C GLY A 101 0.75 -12.58 -0.90
N GLU A 102 0.66 -12.51 -2.23
CA GLU A 102 1.76 -12.11 -3.12
C GLU A 102 2.29 -10.72 -2.75
N PHE A 103 3.61 -10.60 -2.65
CA PHE A 103 4.28 -9.33 -2.39
C PHE A 103 4.30 -8.48 -3.65
N LEU A 104 3.73 -7.27 -3.58
CA LEU A 104 3.66 -6.32 -4.70
C LEU A 104 4.71 -5.20 -4.58
N GLY A 105 5.09 -4.82 -3.37
CA GLY A 105 6.11 -3.80 -3.15
C GLY A 105 6.24 -3.34 -1.72
N ASP A 106 7.39 -2.68 -1.44
CA ASP A 106 7.70 -2.00 -0.18
C ASP A 106 7.90 -0.50 -0.49
N LEU A 107 7.07 0.33 0.11
CA LEU A 107 6.99 1.76 -0.12
C LEU A 107 7.73 2.52 0.98
N THR A 108 9.03 2.77 0.78
CA THR A 108 9.92 3.34 1.80
C THR A 108 10.43 4.74 1.48
N LEU A 109 10.63 5.06 0.19
CA LEU A 109 11.25 6.32 -0.23
C LEU A 109 10.20 7.42 -0.44
N PRO A 110 10.46 8.67 0.00
CA PRO A 110 9.56 9.80 -0.22
C PRO A 110 9.20 9.96 -1.70
N GLY A 111 7.90 10.07 -2.00
CA GLY A 111 7.40 10.22 -3.36
C GLY A 111 7.47 8.95 -4.24
N GLN A 112 7.94 7.82 -3.71
CA GLN A 112 7.92 6.53 -4.40
C GLN A 112 6.48 6.18 -4.78
N LYS A 113 6.32 5.66 -6.02
CA LYS A 113 5.01 5.29 -6.56
C LYS A 113 4.99 3.80 -6.89
N LEU A 114 3.90 3.14 -6.55
CA LEU A 114 3.61 1.76 -6.91
C LEU A 114 2.29 1.71 -7.68
N LEU A 115 2.34 1.21 -8.91
CA LEU A 115 1.13 0.95 -9.70
C LEU A 115 0.44 -0.30 -9.13
N VAL A 116 -0.79 -0.15 -8.66
CA VAL A 116 -1.54 -1.25 -8.01
C VAL A 116 -2.76 -1.72 -8.78
N ALA A 117 -3.29 -0.89 -9.69
CA ALA A 117 -4.32 -1.33 -10.62
C ALA A 117 -4.24 -0.50 -11.91
N ARG A 118 -4.18 -1.18 -13.05
CA ARG A 118 -4.13 -0.52 -14.37
C ARG A 118 -5.53 -0.22 -14.87
N GLY A 119 -5.67 0.94 -15.52
CA GLY A 119 -6.88 1.28 -16.25
C GLY A 119 -7.02 0.48 -17.55
N GLY A 120 -8.26 0.17 -17.90
CA GLY A 120 -8.61 -0.54 -19.12
C GLY A 120 -8.26 0.27 -20.38
N ARG A 121 -7.93 -0.42 -21.45
CA ARG A 121 -7.67 0.22 -22.75
C ARG A 121 -8.97 0.67 -23.38
N GLY A 122 -8.95 1.82 -24.07
CA GLY A 122 -10.09 2.27 -24.86
C GLY A 122 -10.31 1.39 -26.09
N GLY A 123 -11.57 1.11 -26.39
CA GLY A 123 -11.99 0.36 -27.59
C GLY A 123 -11.73 1.15 -28.85
N ARG A 124 -11.45 0.48 -29.96
CA ARG A 124 -11.24 1.09 -31.27
C ARG A 124 -12.57 1.46 -31.93
N GLY A 125 -12.64 2.66 -32.51
CA GLY A 125 -13.76 3.06 -33.36
C GLY A 125 -13.66 2.50 -34.77
N ASN A 126 -14.76 2.57 -35.57
CA ASN A 126 -14.81 1.98 -36.90
C ASN A 126 -13.76 2.56 -37.86
N ALA A 127 -13.31 3.78 -37.69
CA ALA A 127 -12.25 4.36 -38.50
C ALA A 127 -10.92 3.59 -38.41
N ALA A 128 -10.64 2.93 -37.26
CA ALA A 128 -9.44 2.13 -37.06
C ALA A 128 -9.49 0.76 -37.77
N PHE A 129 -10.66 0.34 -38.29
CA PHE A 129 -10.85 -0.92 -38.99
C PHE A 129 -10.96 -0.75 -40.49
N ALA A 130 -10.89 0.49 -41.01
CA ALA A 130 -10.89 0.76 -42.41
C ALA A 130 -9.66 0.17 -43.11
N GLY A 131 -9.88 -0.56 -44.18
CA GLY A 131 -8.86 -1.19 -45.00
C GLY A 131 -9.22 -1.25 -46.46
N PRO A 132 -8.31 -1.71 -47.35
CA PRO A 132 -8.60 -1.83 -48.77
C PRO A 132 -9.78 -2.75 -49.10
N THR A 133 -9.96 -3.81 -48.31
CA THR A 133 -11.03 -4.81 -48.51
C THR A 133 -12.32 -4.41 -47.79
N ASN A 134 -12.26 -3.63 -46.71
CA ASN A 134 -13.42 -3.11 -45.97
C ASN A 134 -13.28 -1.59 -45.81
N GLN A 135 -13.86 -0.81 -46.74
CA GLN A 135 -13.77 0.66 -46.73
C GLN A 135 -14.80 1.32 -45.81
N ALA A 136 -15.84 0.61 -45.38
CA ALA A 136 -16.94 1.14 -44.59
C ALA A 136 -17.29 0.22 -43.38
N PRO A 137 -16.33 -0.14 -42.52
CA PRO A 137 -16.55 -1.09 -41.44
C PRO A 137 -17.63 -0.59 -40.47
N ARG A 138 -18.50 -1.49 -40.06
CA ARG A 138 -19.56 -1.25 -39.07
C ARG A 138 -19.22 -1.94 -37.75
N VAL A 139 -17.95 -2.04 -37.42
CA VAL A 139 -17.45 -2.64 -36.20
C VAL A 139 -16.80 -1.59 -35.30
N ALA A 140 -17.01 -1.66 -34.00
CA ALA A 140 -16.31 -0.91 -32.97
C ALA A 140 -16.12 -1.79 -31.75
N GLU A 141 -14.97 -1.64 -31.10
CA GLU A 141 -14.67 -2.39 -29.87
C GLU A 141 -15.22 -1.68 -28.64
N GLN A 142 -15.57 -2.46 -27.64
CA GLN A 142 -15.79 -1.98 -26.29
C GLN A 142 -14.43 -1.70 -25.61
N GLY A 143 -14.43 -0.82 -24.60
CA GLY A 143 -13.25 -0.61 -23.77
C GLY A 143 -13.04 -1.78 -22.81
N ASP A 144 -11.76 -2.10 -22.53
CA ASP A 144 -11.43 -3.12 -21.54
C ASP A 144 -11.86 -2.69 -20.14
N PRO A 145 -12.26 -3.61 -19.27
CA PRO A 145 -12.42 -3.31 -17.85
C PRO A 145 -11.07 -2.93 -17.23
N GLY A 146 -11.08 -2.06 -16.23
CA GLY A 146 -9.91 -1.79 -15.41
C GLY A 146 -9.57 -2.98 -14.52
N GLU A 147 -8.29 -3.16 -14.21
CA GLU A 147 -7.85 -4.17 -13.25
C GLU A 147 -8.45 -3.88 -11.88
N GLU A 148 -8.89 -4.94 -11.21
CA GLU A 148 -9.41 -4.83 -9.85
C GLU A 148 -8.82 -5.89 -8.95
N ARG A 149 -8.52 -5.49 -7.71
CA ARG A 149 -7.96 -6.40 -6.71
C ARG A 149 -8.14 -5.89 -5.30
N TRP A 150 -8.11 -6.81 -4.35
CA TRP A 150 -7.98 -6.51 -2.94
C TRP A 150 -6.50 -6.49 -2.55
N LEU A 151 -6.10 -5.44 -1.85
CA LEU A 151 -4.75 -5.26 -1.32
C LEU A 151 -4.78 -5.33 0.20
N ALA A 152 -3.80 -6.00 0.77
CA ALA A 152 -3.44 -5.92 2.18
C ALA A 152 -2.28 -4.94 2.30
N LEU A 153 -2.48 -3.84 3.01
CA LEU A 153 -1.46 -2.88 3.37
C LEU A 153 -1.02 -3.16 4.79
N GLU A 154 0.26 -3.36 4.99
CA GLU A 154 0.89 -3.55 6.29
C GLU A 154 1.91 -2.44 6.52
N LEU A 155 1.79 -1.72 7.63
CA LEU A 155 2.74 -0.67 7.99
C LEU A 155 3.81 -1.24 8.89
N LYS A 156 5.07 -1.25 8.43
CA LYS A 156 6.22 -1.47 9.30
C LYS A 156 6.36 -0.28 10.24
N LEU A 157 5.79 -0.38 11.44
CA LEU A 157 5.90 0.67 12.43
C LEU A 157 7.35 0.84 12.85
N ILE A 158 7.90 1.99 12.54
CA ILE A 158 9.20 2.41 13.04
C ILE A 158 8.94 3.45 14.10
N ALA A 159 9.47 3.23 15.29
CA ALA A 159 9.34 4.21 16.36
C ALA A 159 10.07 5.51 16.00
N ASP A 160 9.37 6.62 16.08
CA ASP A 160 9.97 7.97 15.97
C ASP A 160 10.77 8.30 17.23
N VAL A 161 10.28 7.83 18.40
CA VAL A 161 10.81 8.09 19.72
C VAL A 161 11.10 6.79 20.47
N GLY A 162 12.30 6.66 21.00
CA GLY A 162 12.65 5.59 21.91
C GLY A 162 12.61 6.06 23.38
N ILE A 163 11.94 5.32 24.26
CA ILE A 163 12.04 5.55 25.70
C ILE A 163 13.14 4.65 26.26
N VAL A 164 14.17 5.27 26.87
CA VAL A 164 15.28 4.59 27.53
C VAL A 164 15.31 4.91 29.03
N GLY A 165 15.89 4.08 29.84
CA GLY A 165 15.99 4.27 31.29
C GLY A 165 16.08 2.95 32.01
N LEU A 166 16.49 2.99 33.28
CA LEU A 166 16.65 1.83 34.16
C LEU A 166 15.32 1.03 34.32
N PRO A 167 15.37 -0.25 34.70
CA PRO A 167 14.19 -0.98 35.14
C PRO A 167 13.42 -0.19 36.21
N ASN A 168 12.10 -0.25 36.19
CA ASN A 168 11.21 0.43 37.13
C ASN A 168 11.20 1.98 37.07
N ALA A 169 11.93 2.63 36.15
CA ALA A 169 11.85 4.08 35.94
C ALA A 169 10.44 4.54 35.47
N GLY A 170 9.56 3.59 35.06
CA GLY A 170 8.19 3.85 34.66
C GLY A 170 7.98 3.98 33.15
N LYS A 171 8.88 3.43 32.34
CA LYS A 171 8.79 3.45 30.87
C LYS A 171 7.47 2.92 30.33
N SER A 172 7.12 1.69 30.70
CA SER A 172 5.88 1.05 30.26
C SER A 172 4.63 1.73 30.81
N THR A 173 4.73 2.35 31.99
CA THR A 173 3.67 3.18 32.57
C THR A 173 3.47 4.43 31.72
N LEU A 174 4.54 5.15 31.42
CA LEU A 174 4.48 6.33 30.54
C LEU A 174 3.88 5.96 29.18
N LEU A 175 4.36 4.88 28.57
CA LEU A 175 3.85 4.41 27.28
C LEU A 175 2.36 4.11 27.32
N SER A 176 1.86 3.47 28.38
CA SER A 176 0.44 3.15 28.55
C SER A 176 -0.44 4.39 28.72
N VAL A 177 0.10 5.44 29.33
CA VAL A 177 -0.61 6.70 29.59
C VAL A 177 -0.71 7.57 28.36
N VAL A 178 0.34 7.61 27.50
CA VAL A 178 0.42 8.48 26.33
C VAL A 178 -0.15 7.84 25.07
N SER A 179 -0.27 6.52 25.05
CA SER A 179 -0.78 5.81 23.88
C SER A 179 -2.29 6.02 23.71
N ALA A 180 -2.71 6.51 22.55
CA ALA A 180 -4.10 6.67 22.15
C ALA A 180 -4.86 5.33 22.02
N ALA A 181 -4.15 4.21 21.97
CA ALA A 181 -4.66 2.85 21.98
C ALA A 181 -3.84 2.02 22.98
N ARG A 182 -4.36 0.86 23.41
CA ARG A 182 -3.56 -0.07 24.23
C ARG A 182 -2.25 -0.38 23.51
N PRO A 183 -1.08 -0.25 24.18
CA PRO A 183 0.21 -0.58 23.57
C PRO A 183 0.13 -1.98 22.96
N LYS A 184 0.57 -2.11 21.72
CA LYS A 184 0.68 -3.42 21.06
C LYS A 184 2.08 -3.96 21.29
N ILE A 185 2.11 -5.23 21.60
CA ILE A 185 3.29 -6.08 21.48
C ILE A 185 3.47 -6.29 19.98
N ALA A 186 4.50 -5.72 19.39
CA ALA A 186 4.78 -5.91 17.97
C ALA A 186 5.62 -7.19 17.80
N ASP A 187 4.99 -8.27 17.33
CA ASP A 187 5.67 -9.50 16.94
C ASP A 187 6.46 -9.26 15.65
N TYR A 188 7.67 -8.78 15.81
CA TYR A 188 8.61 -8.81 14.69
C TYR A 188 9.22 -10.21 14.60
N PRO A 189 9.14 -10.89 13.45
CA PRO A 189 9.61 -12.28 13.29
C PRO A 189 11.09 -12.49 13.58
N PHE A 190 11.81 -11.43 14.01
CA PHE A 190 13.27 -11.43 14.23
C PHE A 190 13.68 -10.97 15.64
N THR A 191 12.74 -10.70 16.57
CA THR A 191 13.06 -10.20 17.89
C THR A 191 12.71 -11.22 18.97
N THR A 192 13.68 -11.58 19.81
CA THR A 192 13.46 -12.37 21.03
C THR A 192 12.87 -11.54 22.19
N LEU A 193 13.01 -10.21 22.13
CA LEU A 193 12.34 -9.24 23.00
C LEU A 193 11.45 -8.35 22.16
N VAL A 194 10.17 -8.41 22.42
CA VAL A 194 9.14 -7.69 21.66
C VAL A 194 8.96 -6.30 22.24
N PRO A 195 9.25 -5.21 21.49
CA PRO A 195 9.06 -3.85 22.01
C PRO A 195 7.57 -3.54 22.15
N ASN A 196 7.22 -2.86 23.24
CA ASN A 196 5.91 -2.26 23.36
C ASN A 196 5.88 -0.96 22.57
N LEU A 197 4.99 -0.88 21.58
CA LEU A 197 4.79 0.32 20.78
C LEU A 197 3.51 1.05 21.19
N GLY A 198 3.58 2.38 21.24
CA GLY A 198 2.43 3.26 21.48
C GLY A 198 2.34 4.35 20.41
N VAL A 199 1.16 4.63 19.90
CA VAL A 199 0.92 5.83 19.07
C VAL A 199 0.41 6.95 19.94
N VAL A 200 1.10 8.07 19.91
CA VAL A 200 0.71 9.33 20.54
C VAL A 200 0.03 10.17 19.46
N ALA A 201 -1.22 10.55 19.68
CA ALA A 201 -1.95 11.50 18.84
C ALA A 201 -2.21 12.75 19.67
N LEU A 202 -1.60 13.88 19.27
CA LEU A 202 -1.79 15.18 19.91
C LEU A 202 -3.01 15.89 19.32
N ASP A 203 -3.18 15.78 18.02
CA ASP A 203 -4.29 16.33 17.26
C ASP A 203 -4.58 15.42 16.04
N PRO A 204 -5.65 15.68 15.24
CA PRO A 204 -6.00 14.85 14.08
C PRO A 204 -4.92 14.76 12.99
N THR A 205 -3.95 15.68 13.00
CA THR A 205 -2.90 15.78 12.00
C THR A 205 -1.52 15.40 12.51
N THR A 206 -1.30 15.49 13.83
CA THR A 206 0.01 15.26 14.48
C THR A 206 -0.01 13.98 15.30
N SER A 207 0.68 12.96 14.81
CA SER A 207 0.87 11.70 15.51
C SER A 207 2.30 11.18 15.32
N PHE A 208 2.83 10.47 16.32
CA PHE A 208 4.13 9.82 16.26
C PHE A 208 4.13 8.51 17.05
N VAL A 209 5.07 7.63 16.73
CA VAL A 209 5.20 6.31 17.35
C VAL A 209 6.28 6.34 18.40
N VAL A 210 5.95 5.86 19.59
CA VAL A 210 6.87 5.73 20.73
C VAL A 210 7.11 4.25 21.02
N ALA A 211 8.37 3.86 21.19
CA ALA A 211 8.77 2.51 21.58
C ALA A 211 9.36 2.51 23.00
N ASP A 212 8.91 1.57 23.82
CA ASP A 212 9.65 1.19 25.02
C ASP A 212 10.84 0.33 24.57
N LEU A 213 12.07 0.78 24.86
CA LEU A 213 13.29 0.07 24.51
C LEU A 213 13.77 -0.75 25.73
N PRO A 214 13.23 -1.97 25.95
CA PRO A 214 13.62 -2.82 27.07
C PRO A 214 14.99 -3.45 26.78
N GLY A 215 15.77 -3.72 27.84
CA GLY A 215 16.93 -4.60 27.74
C GLY A 215 18.25 -3.95 27.35
N LEU A 216 18.38 -2.61 27.44
CA LEU A 216 19.72 -1.98 27.34
C LEU A 216 20.64 -2.30 28.54
N ILE A 217 20.11 -2.85 29.63
CA ILE A 217 20.79 -2.81 30.95
C ILE A 217 21.28 -4.15 31.50
N GLU A 218 20.83 -5.33 31.03
CA GLU A 218 21.32 -6.59 31.60
C GLU A 218 21.96 -7.50 30.56
N GLY A 219 23.29 -7.44 30.46
CA GLY A 219 24.11 -8.46 29.82
C GLY A 219 24.19 -8.43 28.31
N ALA A 220 23.80 -7.35 27.64
CA ALA A 220 23.88 -7.23 26.17
C ALA A 220 25.28 -7.44 25.60
N HIS A 221 26.34 -7.16 26.41
CA HIS A 221 27.75 -7.36 26.06
C HIS A 221 28.26 -8.79 26.32
N GLN A 222 27.49 -9.66 26.98
CA GLN A 222 27.93 -11.04 27.32
C GLN A 222 27.56 -12.11 26.29
N GLY A 223 27.20 -11.74 25.07
CA GLY A 223 27.14 -12.70 23.95
C GLY A 223 25.91 -13.62 23.89
N ALA A 224 24.92 -13.43 24.73
CA ALA A 224 23.67 -14.18 24.64
C ALA A 224 22.73 -13.54 23.64
N GLY A 225 23.02 -13.67 22.36
CA GLY A 225 22.07 -13.65 21.22
C GLY A 225 20.96 -12.58 21.07
N LEU A 226 20.87 -11.61 21.96
CA LEU A 226 19.68 -10.77 22.17
C LEU A 226 19.62 -9.47 21.38
N GLY A 227 20.51 -9.25 20.43
CA GLY A 227 20.43 -7.84 20.26
C GLY A 227 20.63 -7.20 18.92
N HIS A 228 21.42 -7.70 18.01
CA HIS A 228 21.76 -6.93 16.80
C HIS A 228 20.57 -6.52 15.92
N GLN A 229 19.45 -7.22 15.97
CA GLN A 229 18.29 -6.88 15.15
C GLN A 229 17.32 -5.92 15.86
N PHE A 230 17.06 -6.13 17.16
CA PHE A 230 16.26 -5.22 17.96
C PHE A 230 16.87 -3.82 18.00
N LEU A 231 18.15 -3.77 18.08
CA LEU A 231 18.92 -2.54 18.22
C LEU A 231 19.07 -1.80 16.89
N ARG A 232 18.98 -2.48 15.75
CA ARG A 232 18.77 -1.83 14.45
C ARG A 232 17.44 -1.06 14.41
N HIS A 233 16.41 -1.49 15.13
CA HIS A 233 15.16 -0.74 15.25
C HIS A 233 15.28 0.46 16.18
N ALA A 234 16.03 0.33 17.29
CA ALA A 234 16.35 1.44 18.18
C ALA A 234 17.18 2.52 17.44
N GLU A 235 18.13 2.12 16.61
CA GLU A 235 18.91 3.04 15.75
C GLU A 235 18.06 3.84 14.76
N ARG A 236 16.85 3.41 14.47
CA ARG A 236 15.93 4.12 13.58
C ARG A 236 15.14 5.20 14.29
N THR A 237 15.13 5.24 15.63
CA THR A 237 14.47 6.31 16.39
C THR A 237 15.16 7.65 16.13
N ARG A 238 14.40 8.71 16.04
CA ARG A 238 14.87 10.06 15.73
C ARG A 238 15.20 10.86 16.99
N LEU A 239 14.53 10.53 18.10
CA LEU A 239 14.62 11.19 19.38
C LEU A 239 14.57 10.15 20.49
N LEU A 240 15.33 10.35 21.56
CA LEU A 240 15.27 9.55 22.77
C LEU A 240 14.62 10.34 23.90
N VAL A 241 13.72 9.68 24.64
CA VAL A 241 13.23 10.16 25.93
C VAL A 241 13.91 9.33 27.02
N HIS A 242 14.88 9.94 27.70
CA HIS A 242 15.64 9.30 28.76
C HIS A 242 14.92 9.50 30.09
N LEU A 243 14.29 8.44 30.58
CA LEU A 243 13.45 8.46 31.78
C LEU A 243 14.24 8.06 33.00
N LEU A 244 14.39 8.99 33.95
CA LEU A 244 15.03 8.79 35.24
C LEU A 244 14.01 8.50 36.34
N ASP A 245 14.38 7.63 37.29
CA ASP A 245 13.51 7.27 38.40
C ASP A 245 13.69 8.30 39.55
N GLY A 246 12.61 9.04 39.86
CA GLY A 246 12.62 9.98 40.99
C GLY A 246 12.67 9.29 42.39
N ALA A 247 12.53 7.96 42.45
CA ALA A 247 12.71 7.17 43.65
C ALA A 247 14.10 6.54 43.77
N SER A 248 14.97 6.73 42.76
CA SER A 248 16.36 6.25 42.80
C SER A 248 17.18 7.00 43.85
N GLN A 249 18.18 6.32 44.40
CA GLN A 249 19.12 6.94 45.34
C GLN A 249 20.05 7.95 44.62
N ASP A 250 20.41 7.65 43.37
CA ASP A 250 21.27 8.52 42.56
C ASP A 250 20.84 8.51 41.09
N PRO A 251 19.81 9.33 40.71
CA PRO A 251 19.38 9.43 39.32
C PRO A 251 20.42 9.97 38.34
N LEU A 252 21.48 10.64 38.89
CA LEU A 252 22.53 11.15 38.04
C LEU A 252 23.51 10.03 37.64
N ALA A 253 23.84 9.11 38.55
CA ALA A 253 24.58 7.90 38.24
C ALA A 253 23.79 7.00 37.27
N ASP A 254 22.46 6.92 37.43
CA ASP A 254 21.57 6.20 36.51
C ASP A 254 21.64 6.78 35.09
N TYR A 255 21.64 8.11 34.96
CA TYR A 255 21.82 8.82 33.69
C TYR A 255 23.16 8.48 33.04
N ASP A 256 24.27 8.56 33.79
CA ASP A 256 25.59 8.27 33.28
C ASP A 256 25.73 6.80 32.85
N THR A 257 25.13 5.86 33.59
CA THR A 257 25.11 4.42 33.26
C THR A 257 24.44 4.15 31.93
N ILE A 258 23.24 4.70 31.71
CA ILE A 258 22.50 4.50 30.47
C ILE A 258 23.25 5.10 29.28
N ASN A 259 23.82 6.29 29.42
CA ASN A 259 24.58 6.88 28.30
C ASN A 259 25.86 6.07 28.00
N ALA A 260 26.56 5.55 29.01
CA ALA A 260 27.68 4.64 28.77
C ALA A 260 27.28 3.37 28.04
N GLU A 261 26.11 2.81 28.34
CA GLU A 261 25.56 1.66 27.59
C GLU A 261 25.16 2.01 26.14
N LEU A 262 24.55 3.17 25.93
CA LEU A 262 24.23 3.66 24.58
C LEU A 262 25.51 3.84 23.74
N ASP A 263 26.58 4.39 24.34
CA ASP A 263 27.87 4.56 23.68
C ASP A 263 28.53 3.23 23.31
N LEU A 264 28.56 2.29 24.27
CA LEU A 264 29.10 0.93 24.04
C LEU A 264 28.33 0.19 22.95
N TYR A 265 27.05 0.55 22.77
CA TYR A 265 26.14 -0.14 21.92
C TYR A 265 26.19 0.32 20.46
N SER A 266 26.05 1.64 20.24
CA SER A 266 26.05 2.26 18.91
C SER A 266 26.37 3.76 19.04
N GLU A 267 27.44 4.20 18.40
CA GLU A 267 27.77 5.61 18.25
C GLU A 267 26.60 6.45 17.69
N ARG A 268 25.77 5.82 16.83
CA ARG A 268 24.59 6.48 16.29
C ARG A 268 23.49 6.72 17.30
N LEU A 269 23.30 5.82 18.26
CA LEU A 269 22.32 5.99 19.35
C LEU A 269 22.81 7.00 20.37
N ALA A 270 24.08 6.96 20.73
CA ALA A 270 24.68 7.88 21.66
C ALA A 270 24.60 9.35 21.19
N THR A 271 24.72 9.58 19.89
CA THR A 271 24.65 10.92 19.29
C THR A 271 23.22 11.42 19.04
N ARG A 272 22.19 10.61 19.34
CA ARG A 272 20.80 11.03 19.14
C ARG A 272 20.40 12.15 20.12
N PRO A 273 19.59 13.12 19.66
CA PRO A 273 18.99 14.10 20.56
C PRO A 273 18.21 13.41 21.67
N GLN A 274 18.40 13.88 22.90
CA GLN A 274 17.74 13.32 24.09
C GLN A 274 16.95 14.41 24.81
N ILE A 275 15.76 14.03 25.31
CA ILE A 275 15.02 14.78 26.34
C ILE A 275 15.14 13.97 27.62
N VAL A 276 15.80 14.52 28.65
CA VAL A 276 15.95 13.85 29.94
C VAL A 276 14.80 14.20 30.86
N VAL A 277 14.12 13.17 31.37
CA VAL A 277 12.85 13.32 32.10
C VAL A 277 12.94 12.64 33.45
N LEU A 278 12.79 13.39 34.55
CA LEU A 278 12.60 12.81 35.88
C LEU A 278 11.14 12.42 36.05
N ASN A 279 10.90 11.14 36.28
CA ASN A 279 9.56 10.61 36.56
C ASN A 279 9.28 10.49 38.04
N LYS A 280 8.05 10.15 38.41
CA LYS A 280 7.55 9.95 39.77
C LYS A 280 7.56 11.23 40.61
N MET A 281 7.28 12.38 40.00
CA MET A 281 7.16 13.66 40.69
C MET A 281 6.00 13.74 41.70
N ASP A 282 5.16 12.74 41.78
CA ASP A 282 4.17 12.54 42.83
C ASP A 282 4.82 12.23 44.18
N LEU A 283 6.08 11.80 44.19
CA LEU A 283 6.83 11.49 45.40
C LEU A 283 7.56 12.73 45.97
N PRO A 284 7.41 13.07 47.27
CA PRO A 284 8.08 14.20 47.89
C PRO A 284 9.63 14.19 47.75
N PRO A 285 10.32 13.03 47.85
CA PRO A 285 11.75 12.97 47.62
C PRO A 285 12.17 13.41 46.21
N ALA A 286 11.42 13.02 45.18
CA ALA A 286 11.69 13.42 43.82
C ALA A 286 11.54 14.93 43.59
N GLN A 287 10.54 15.54 44.22
CA GLN A 287 10.33 17.00 44.18
C GLN A 287 11.48 17.75 44.81
N ALA A 288 11.99 17.29 45.95
CA ALA A 288 13.10 17.89 46.64
C ALA A 288 14.43 17.74 45.85
N LEU A 289 14.59 16.62 45.15
CA LEU A 289 15.78 16.31 44.37
C LEU A 289 15.87 17.10 43.06
N TRP A 290 14.72 17.39 42.44
CA TRP A 290 14.65 17.95 41.08
C TRP A 290 15.51 19.18 40.82
N PRO A 291 15.50 20.24 41.65
CA PRO A 291 16.28 21.44 41.35
C PRO A 291 17.81 21.17 41.30
N ARG A 292 18.29 20.28 42.15
CA ARG A 292 19.72 19.89 42.21
C ARG A 292 20.08 19.01 41.00
N LEU A 293 19.22 18.05 40.67
CA LEU A 293 19.42 17.16 39.53
C LEU A 293 19.40 17.94 38.20
N GLN A 294 18.50 18.88 38.07
CA GLN A 294 18.41 19.73 36.89
C GLN A 294 19.70 20.55 36.68
N ALA A 295 20.23 21.17 37.73
CA ALA A 295 21.48 21.93 37.67
C ALA A 295 22.65 21.02 37.24
N ALA A 296 22.77 19.84 37.84
CA ALA A 296 23.81 18.87 37.51
C ALA A 296 23.72 18.30 36.09
N LEU A 297 22.51 18.12 35.55
CA LEU A 297 22.28 17.71 34.16
C LEU A 297 22.68 18.81 33.17
N VAL A 298 22.38 20.08 33.50
CA VAL A 298 22.82 21.24 32.70
C VAL A 298 24.34 21.35 32.65
N GLU A 299 25.04 21.15 33.78
CA GLU A 299 26.50 21.11 33.84
C GLU A 299 27.10 20.00 32.95
N ARG A 300 26.40 18.87 32.79
CA ARG A 300 26.74 17.77 31.84
C ARG A 300 26.38 18.06 30.37
N GLY A 301 25.87 19.26 30.07
CA GLY A 301 25.50 19.68 28.72
C GLY A 301 24.13 19.22 28.25
N VAL A 302 23.30 18.70 29.15
CA VAL A 302 21.91 18.33 28.81
C VAL A 302 21.09 19.60 28.59
N ARG A 303 20.61 19.80 27.38
CA ARG A 303 19.91 21.03 26.99
C ARG A 303 18.39 21.00 27.32
N GLU A 304 17.84 19.82 27.39
CA GLU A 304 16.38 19.65 27.58
C GLU A 304 16.10 18.70 28.72
N THR A 305 15.60 19.25 29.82
CA THR A 305 15.20 18.51 31.00
C THR A 305 13.76 18.79 31.36
N MET A 306 13.01 17.79 31.76
CA MET A 306 11.62 17.89 32.21
C MET A 306 11.38 17.04 33.46
N ALA A 307 10.30 17.35 34.17
CA ALA A 307 9.86 16.57 35.33
C ALA A 307 8.38 16.19 35.14
N ILE A 308 8.06 14.92 35.36
CA ILE A 308 6.69 14.40 35.15
C ILE A 308 6.30 13.42 36.27
N SER A 309 5.03 13.14 36.37
CA SER A 309 4.52 11.93 37.00
C SER A 309 3.64 11.19 36.00
N ALA A 310 4.12 10.02 35.53
CA ALA A 310 3.36 9.16 34.62
C ALA A 310 2.06 8.65 35.27
N VAL A 311 2.03 8.42 36.57
CA VAL A 311 0.87 7.94 37.32
C VAL A 311 -0.23 9.00 37.42
N THR A 312 0.13 10.24 37.79
CA THR A 312 -0.81 11.35 37.96
C THR A 312 -1.06 12.11 36.67
N ARG A 313 -0.34 11.80 35.59
CA ARG A 313 -0.31 12.52 34.30
C ARG A 313 0.24 13.95 34.35
N GLN A 314 0.75 14.39 35.50
CA GLN A 314 1.32 15.72 35.64
C GLN A 314 2.54 15.89 34.70
N GLY A 315 2.54 16.94 33.87
CA GLY A 315 3.65 17.24 32.95
C GLY A 315 3.71 16.36 31.70
N VAL A 316 2.88 15.29 31.58
CA VAL A 316 2.95 14.34 30.46
C VAL A 316 2.54 15.00 29.13
N ASP A 317 1.46 15.79 29.11
CA ASP A 317 1.00 16.48 27.89
C ASP A 317 2.04 17.52 27.40
N ALA A 318 2.68 18.24 28.36
CA ALA A 318 3.76 19.17 28.03
C ALA A 318 4.99 18.43 27.44
N LEU A 319 5.34 17.25 27.97
CA LEU A 319 6.40 16.40 27.42
C LEU A 319 6.05 15.97 25.99
N MET A 320 4.83 15.47 25.74
CA MET A 320 4.43 15.03 24.40
C MET A 320 4.44 16.18 23.40
N GLY A 321 3.96 17.38 23.78
CA GLY A 321 4.06 18.59 22.96
C GLY A 321 5.52 18.96 22.63
N ARG A 322 6.43 18.83 23.61
CA ARG A 322 7.87 19.09 23.40
C ARG A 322 8.49 18.07 22.46
N VAL A 323 8.17 16.78 22.62
CA VAL A 323 8.60 15.70 21.73
C VAL A 323 8.16 15.97 20.30
N ALA A 324 6.88 16.33 20.08
CA ALA A 324 6.37 16.64 18.75
C ALA A 324 7.13 17.81 18.10
N SER A 325 7.29 18.93 18.81
CA SER A 325 8.05 20.09 18.31
C SER A 325 9.49 19.73 17.93
N ARG A 326 10.12 18.84 18.70
CA ARG A 326 11.48 18.37 18.38
C ARG A 326 11.50 17.47 17.16
N LEU A 327 10.54 16.57 17.02
CA LEU A 327 10.42 15.69 15.84
C LEU A 327 10.20 16.48 14.56
N GLU A 328 9.46 17.59 14.61
CA GLU A 328 9.28 18.48 13.46
C GLU A 328 10.60 19.15 13.03
N ALA A 329 11.44 19.55 14.00
CA ALA A 329 12.73 20.17 13.73
C ALA A 329 13.81 19.18 13.25
N LEU A 330 13.63 17.87 13.49
CA LEU A 330 14.60 16.85 13.12
C LEU A 330 14.32 16.33 11.70
N PRO A 331 15.36 16.14 10.85
CA PRO A 331 15.18 15.58 9.53
C PRO A 331 14.59 14.17 9.62
N ARG A 332 13.60 13.88 8.77
CA ARG A 332 13.11 12.51 8.57
C ARG A 332 14.19 11.72 7.84
N GLN A 333 14.74 10.71 8.48
CA GLN A 333 15.70 9.83 7.82
C GLN A 333 14.95 8.95 6.83
N ALA A 334 15.45 8.90 5.58
CA ALA A 334 15.03 7.87 4.65
C ALA A 334 15.33 6.50 5.26
N LEU A 335 14.36 5.61 5.25
CA LEU A 335 14.55 4.22 5.67
C LEU A 335 15.69 3.62 4.85
N PRO A 336 16.67 2.93 5.48
CA PRO A 336 17.61 2.13 4.69
C PRO A 336 16.77 1.13 3.90
N VAL A 337 16.93 1.16 2.59
CA VAL A 337 16.38 0.14 1.72
C VAL A 337 17.14 -1.14 2.08
N GLU A 338 16.54 -1.98 2.93
CA GLU A 338 16.93 -3.37 2.93
C GLU A 338 16.49 -3.89 1.56
N VAL A 339 17.42 -3.90 0.63
CA VAL A 339 17.28 -4.70 -0.58
C VAL A 339 17.28 -6.15 -0.07
N THR A 340 16.13 -6.61 0.38
CA THR A 340 15.87 -8.03 0.34
C THR A 340 15.88 -8.33 -1.15
N GLU A 341 17.01 -8.86 -1.62
CA GLU A 341 17.07 -9.66 -2.84
C GLU A 341 16.15 -10.89 -2.65
N THR A 342 14.86 -10.66 -2.50
CA THR A 342 13.90 -11.58 -3.05
C THR A 342 14.06 -11.37 -4.55
N ALA A 343 14.97 -12.16 -5.14
CA ALA A 343 14.90 -12.43 -6.55
C ALA A 343 13.41 -12.69 -6.81
N ALA A 344 12.75 -11.70 -7.41
CA ALA A 344 11.46 -11.95 -8.02
C ALA A 344 11.77 -13.11 -8.96
N VAL A 345 11.30 -14.30 -8.58
CA VAL A 345 11.28 -15.42 -9.51
C VAL A 345 10.43 -14.85 -10.63
N LEU A 346 11.10 -14.42 -11.70
CA LEU A 346 10.45 -14.01 -12.92
C LEU A 346 9.70 -15.25 -13.38
N GLN A 347 8.46 -15.38 -12.91
CA GLN A 347 7.56 -16.33 -13.53
C GLN A 347 7.48 -15.90 -14.99
N PRO A 348 7.73 -16.81 -15.93
CA PRO A 348 7.55 -16.49 -17.33
C PRO A 348 6.16 -15.89 -17.48
N PRO A 349 6.01 -14.83 -18.31
CA PRO A 349 4.71 -14.23 -18.53
C PRO A 349 3.74 -15.37 -18.88
N PRO A 350 2.52 -15.37 -18.35
CA PRO A 350 1.54 -16.38 -18.67
C PRO A 350 1.40 -16.45 -20.19
N ASP A 351 1.36 -17.66 -20.72
CA ASP A 351 1.17 -17.88 -22.14
C ASP A 351 -0.20 -17.29 -22.53
N GLU A 352 -0.18 -16.12 -23.17
CA GLU A 352 -1.42 -15.41 -23.55
C GLU A 352 -2.23 -16.20 -24.59
N ASP A 353 -1.60 -17.12 -25.33
CA ASP A 353 -2.20 -17.92 -26.37
C ASP A 353 -2.76 -19.27 -25.84
N ALA A 354 -2.46 -19.61 -24.59
CA ALA A 354 -2.97 -20.83 -23.98
C ALA A 354 -4.50 -20.78 -23.87
N ILE A 355 -5.16 -21.80 -24.42
CA ILE A 355 -6.60 -22.01 -24.33
C ILE A 355 -6.87 -23.31 -23.56
N SER A 356 -7.92 -23.29 -22.75
CA SER A 356 -8.44 -24.50 -22.10
C SER A 356 -9.95 -24.57 -22.27
N VAL A 357 -10.45 -25.73 -22.65
CA VAL A 357 -11.87 -26.05 -22.76
C VAL A 357 -12.24 -27.04 -21.68
N THR A 358 -13.27 -26.76 -20.90
CA THR A 358 -13.75 -27.63 -19.82
C THR A 358 -15.27 -27.72 -19.85
N HIS A 359 -15.82 -28.91 -19.61
CA HIS A 359 -17.27 -29.10 -19.50
C HIS A 359 -17.69 -28.98 -18.03
N ASP A 360 -18.53 -27.99 -17.73
CA ASP A 360 -19.13 -27.81 -16.41
C ASP A 360 -20.42 -28.65 -16.33
N LYS A 361 -20.29 -29.84 -15.76
CA LYS A 361 -21.41 -30.81 -15.62
C LYS A 361 -22.54 -30.27 -14.74
N GLY A 362 -22.28 -29.31 -13.86
CA GLY A 362 -23.28 -28.72 -12.98
C GLY A 362 -24.19 -27.71 -13.71
N ALA A 363 -23.63 -26.98 -14.63
CA ALA A 363 -24.35 -25.98 -15.45
C ALA A 363 -24.75 -26.55 -16.84
N ASN A 364 -24.34 -27.76 -17.18
CA ASN A 364 -24.44 -28.36 -18.50
C ASN A 364 -23.98 -27.40 -19.60
N ALA A 365 -22.77 -26.83 -19.41
CA ALA A 365 -22.24 -25.79 -20.28
C ALA A 365 -20.73 -25.97 -20.48
N TRP A 366 -20.22 -25.53 -21.59
CA TRP A 366 -18.81 -25.52 -21.92
C TRP A 366 -18.17 -24.22 -21.47
N ARG A 367 -16.96 -24.29 -20.93
CA ARG A 367 -16.19 -23.09 -20.52
C ARG A 367 -14.88 -23.04 -21.27
N VAL A 368 -14.70 -21.95 -22.00
CA VAL A 368 -13.45 -21.61 -22.67
C VAL A 368 -12.71 -20.58 -21.81
N ARG A 369 -11.49 -20.88 -21.45
CA ARG A 369 -10.59 -19.96 -20.72
C ARG A 369 -9.33 -19.70 -21.54
N GLY A 370 -8.90 -18.47 -21.54
CA GLY A 370 -7.69 -18.01 -22.20
C GLY A 370 -7.64 -16.50 -22.24
N ILE A 371 -6.51 -15.92 -21.87
CA ILE A 371 -6.38 -14.45 -21.70
C ILE A 371 -6.80 -13.68 -22.95
N ARG A 372 -6.34 -14.12 -24.12
CA ARG A 372 -6.67 -13.45 -25.40
C ARG A 372 -8.11 -13.65 -25.81
N VAL A 373 -8.66 -14.85 -25.58
CA VAL A 373 -10.02 -15.21 -26.00
C VAL A 373 -11.05 -14.46 -25.13
N GLU A 374 -10.86 -14.47 -23.81
CA GLU A 374 -11.72 -13.73 -22.88
C GLU A 374 -11.67 -12.22 -23.15
N ARG A 375 -10.46 -11.68 -23.39
CA ARG A 375 -10.29 -10.26 -23.76
C ARG A 375 -11.00 -9.92 -25.06
N ALA A 376 -10.95 -10.80 -26.06
CA ALA A 376 -11.65 -10.60 -27.33
C ALA A 376 -13.17 -10.60 -27.13
N ALA A 377 -13.71 -11.52 -26.33
CA ALA A 377 -15.12 -11.59 -25.99
C ALA A 377 -15.61 -10.30 -25.31
N HIS A 378 -14.86 -9.80 -24.31
CA HIS A 378 -15.19 -8.53 -23.65
C HIS A 378 -15.17 -7.32 -24.58
N ARG A 379 -14.28 -7.30 -25.57
CA ARG A 379 -14.16 -6.20 -26.55
C ARG A 379 -15.21 -6.23 -27.63
N THR A 380 -15.84 -7.37 -27.85
CA THR A 380 -16.81 -7.53 -28.89
C THR A 380 -18.10 -6.77 -28.56
N ASN A 381 -18.56 -5.95 -29.49
CA ASN A 381 -19.85 -5.31 -29.36
C ASN A 381 -20.92 -6.27 -29.94
N TRP A 382 -21.58 -7.00 -29.07
CA TRP A 382 -22.57 -8.01 -29.38
C TRP A 382 -23.87 -7.50 -30.08
N GLN A 383 -23.99 -6.17 -30.22
CA GLN A 383 -25.09 -5.52 -30.93
C GLN A 383 -24.79 -5.31 -32.43
N LEU A 384 -23.61 -5.66 -32.90
CA LEU A 384 -23.14 -5.43 -34.25
C LEU A 384 -22.77 -6.76 -34.92
N ASP A 385 -23.52 -7.15 -35.96
CA ASP A 385 -23.33 -8.43 -36.69
C ASP A 385 -21.89 -8.59 -37.21
N GLU A 386 -21.31 -7.53 -37.77
CA GLU A 386 -19.92 -7.54 -38.25
C GLU A 386 -18.88 -7.75 -37.11
N ALA A 387 -19.19 -7.31 -35.90
CA ALA A 387 -18.32 -7.55 -34.74
C ALA A 387 -18.41 -9.00 -34.26
N ILE A 388 -19.59 -9.60 -34.32
CA ILE A 388 -19.83 -11.01 -33.99
C ILE A 388 -19.09 -11.90 -35.01
N LEU A 389 -19.27 -11.66 -36.32
CA LEU A 389 -18.57 -12.40 -37.37
C LEU A 389 -17.04 -12.32 -37.19
N ARG A 390 -16.53 -11.16 -36.84
CA ARG A 390 -15.10 -10.98 -36.59
C ARG A 390 -14.62 -11.74 -35.38
N PHE A 391 -15.40 -11.78 -34.32
CA PHE A 391 -15.07 -12.57 -33.13
C PHE A 391 -15.02 -14.06 -33.46
N HIS A 392 -15.90 -14.51 -34.29
CA HIS A 392 -15.97 -15.86 -34.83
C HIS A 392 -14.68 -16.26 -35.53
N LEU A 393 -14.30 -15.46 -36.56
CA LEU A 393 -13.05 -15.66 -37.29
C LEU A 393 -11.81 -15.63 -36.37
N PHE A 394 -11.90 -14.85 -35.28
CA PHE A 394 -10.83 -14.83 -34.27
C PHE A 394 -10.79 -16.16 -33.49
N LEU A 395 -11.93 -16.72 -33.05
CA LEU A 395 -12.01 -18.02 -32.39
C LEU A 395 -11.49 -19.14 -33.27
N GLU A 396 -11.85 -19.13 -34.56
CA GLU A 396 -11.37 -20.08 -35.55
C GLU A 396 -9.84 -20.03 -35.69
N ASN A 397 -9.30 -18.82 -35.89
CA ASN A 397 -7.83 -18.60 -36.00
C ASN A 397 -7.05 -18.97 -34.76
N MET A 398 -7.67 -18.88 -33.57
CA MET A 398 -7.08 -19.29 -32.31
C MET A 398 -7.21 -20.79 -32.03
N GLY A 399 -7.91 -21.54 -32.90
CA GLY A 399 -8.15 -22.96 -32.72
C GLY A 399 -9.18 -23.30 -31.63
N VAL A 400 -9.95 -22.33 -31.13
CA VAL A 400 -10.94 -22.53 -30.07
C VAL A 400 -12.10 -23.39 -30.59
N ILE A 401 -12.51 -23.16 -31.84
CA ILE A 401 -13.58 -23.92 -32.49
C ILE A 401 -13.20 -25.39 -32.57
N ALA A 402 -12.02 -25.70 -33.10
CA ALA A 402 -11.53 -27.06 -33.19
C ALA A 402 -11.41 -27.75 -31.82
N ALA A 403 -10.94 -27.01 -30.78
CA ALA A 403 -10.85 -27.53 -29.42
C ALA A 403 -12.22 -27.83 -28.78
N LEU A 404 -13.26 -27.04 -29.09
CA LEU A 404 -14.64 -27.29 -28.64
C LEU A 404 -15.23 -28.52 -29.35
N GLU A 405 -15.05 -28.66 -30.66
CA GLU A 405 -15.46 -29.82 -31.44
C GLU A 405 -14.79 -31.11 -30.95
N GLU A 406 -13.47 -31.08 -30.72
CA GLU A 406 -12.71 -32.22 -30.15
C GLU A 406 -13.21 -32.57 -28.74
N ALA A 407 -13.62 -31.61 -27.95
CA ALA A 407 -14.21 -31.82 -26.63
C ALA A 407 -15.62 -32.40 -26.69
N GLY A 408 -16.33 -32.36 -27.86
CA GLY A 408 -17.62 -32.94 -28.07
C GLY A 408 -18.82 -31.98 -27.86
N VAL A 409 -18.63 -30.68 -28.14
CA VAL A 409 -19.73 -29.72 -28.12
C VAL A 409 -20.74 -30.05 -29.23
N GLU A 410 -22.06 -29.91 -28.95
CA GLU A 410 -23.13 -30.13 -29.90
C GLU A 410 -23.87 -28.80 -30.21
N ALA A 411 -24.50 -28.74 -31.38
CA ALA A 411 -25.32 -27.57 -31.77
C ALA A 411 -26.45 -27.33 -30.75
N GLY A 412 -26.55 -26.11 -30.24
CA GLY A 412 -27.47 -25.72 -29.16
C GLY A 412 -26.88 -25.70 -27.76
N ASP A 413 -25.65 -26.20 -27.59
CA ASP A 413 -24.97 -26.15 -26.29
C ASP A 413 -24.62 -24.72 -25.90
N THR A 414 -24.61 -24.48 -24.59
CA THR A 414 -24.15 -23.20 -24.03
C THR A 414 -22.64 -23.21 -23.85
N VAL A 415 -21.97 -22.20 -24.40
CA VAL A 415 -20.51 -21.98 -24.28
C VAL A 415 -20.24 -20.67 -23.59
N PHE A 416 -19.52 -20.71 -22.47
CA PHE A 416 -19.02 -19.51 -21.79
C PHE A 416 -17.59 -19.20 -22.22
N VAL A 417 -17.37 -17.98 -22.70
CA VAL A 417 -16.05 -17.41 -22.94
C VAL A 417 -15.81 -16.32 -21.89
N GLY A 418 -15.08 -16.67 -20.82
CA GLY A 418 -15.04 -15.85 -19.63
C GLY A 418 -16.43 -15.72 -19.01
N ASP A 419 -16.95 -14.48 -18.94
CA ASP A 419 -18.30 -14.18 -18.43
C ASP A 419 -19.36 -14.04 -19.54
N VAL A 420 -18.98 -14.21 -20.81
CA VAL A 420 -19.88 -14.06 -21.95
C VAL A 420 -20.51 -15.42 -22.28
N GLU A 421 -21.83 -15.47 -22.27
CA GLU A 421 -22.62 -16.62 -22.61
C GLU A 421 -22.96 -16.61 -24.11
N LEU A 422 -22.68 -17.71 -24.81
CA LEU A 422 -22.90 -17.91 -26.22
C LEU A 422 -23.64 -19.23 -26.43
N THR A 423 -24.49 -19.29 -27.42
CA THR A 423 -25.09 -20.55 -27.89
C THR A 423 -24.23 -21.09 -29.03
N TRP A 424 -23.82 -22.35 -28.94
CA TRP A 424 -23.11 -23.01 -30.03
C TRP A 424 -24.08 -23.32 -31.18
N GLU A 425 -23.89 -22.64 -32.28
CA GLU A 425 -24.55 -22.96 -33.52
C GLU A 425 -23.51 -23.54 -34.48
N ASP A 426 -23.95 -24.30 -35.45
CA ASP A 426 -23.04 -24.86 -36.46
C ASP A 426 -22.49 -23.72 -37.34
N TRP A 427 -21.40 -23.14 -36.89
CA TRP A 427 -20.81 -21.91 -37.43
C TRP A 427 -20.01 -22.14 -38.70
N GLY A 428 -20.10 -23.33 -39.30
CA GLY A 428 -19.39 -23.73 -40.52
C GLY A 428 -20.01 -23.31 -41.84
N GLU A 429 -21.18 -22.68 -41.87
CA GLU A 429 -21.87 -22.26 -43.13
C GLU A 429 -22.32 -20.78 -43.07
N VAL A 430 -21.37 -19.82 -42.93
CA VAL A 430 -21.65 -18.40 -43.22
C VAL A 430 -20.62 -17.82 -44.15
#